data_7024be234b683c6d619dd11a6f177b51
#
_entry.id   7024be234b683c6d619dd11a6f177b51
#
_cell.length_a   1.000
_cell.length_b   1.000
_cell.length_c   1.000
_cell.angle_alpha   90.00
_cell.angle_beta   90.00
_cell.angle_gamma   90.00
#
_symmetry.space_group_name_H-M   'P 1'
#
loop_
_entity.id
_entity.type
_entity.pdbx_description
1 polymer ?
#
loop_
_entity_poly.entity_id
_entity_poly.type
_entity_poly.pdbx_seq_one_letter_code
_entity_poly.pdbx_strand_id
1 'polypeptide(L)'
;MDFVGFEDLKCKDKENSQKVFVIRNDKLGDFILAIPALIALKQAFLEKGKEVYLGVVVPSYTTPIALEFPFIDEVIIEDNHLSATLKNKSIDALIFLFSNFKNARLAFSLRKFIPYILAPKTKIYSWLYQKSARQSRSLCLKTEYEYNLDLIHVFCKDHNLPNASIKKIAWKLKDKSKERSIIASKLNADVGLLWIGVHMHSGGSSPVLPASHFIKLIDFLHNNLSCEIILICGSGEKKATEELLKKVPFAHLYDTSHSLVDLAKLCANLSVYIGNASGPLHVNALFDNQSIGFYPNELSASIARWRPFNERFLGITPPNGSNDMGLIDIEKEGEKIVGFINYHKM
;
A
#
# COMPACT_ATOMS: atom_id res chain seq x y z
N MET A 1 -16.38 8.67 5.98
CA MET A 1 -15.78 7.52 5.27
C MET A 1 -16.45 7.36 3.93
N ASP A 2 -15.69 7.47 2.88
CA ASP A 2 -16.16 7.35 1.49
C ASP A 2 -16.07 5.91 0.97
N PHE A 3 -15.48 5.02 1.75
CA PHE A 3 -15.26 3.62 1.42
C PHE A 3 -16.03 2.66 2.31
N VAL A 4 -16.25 1.45 1.81
CA VAL A 4 -16.92 0.33 2.49
C VAL A 4 -16.11 -0.95 2.30
N GLY A 5 -16.30 -1.90 3.21
CA GLY A 5 -15.66 -3.21 3.23
C GLY A 5 -15.08 -3.50 4.61
N PHE A 6 -15.25 -4.74 5.06
CA PHE A 6 -14.74 -5.20 6.35
C PHE A 6 -15.40 -4.56 7.59
N GLU A 7 -16.65 -4.08 7.47
CA GLU A 7 -17.42 -3.55 8.59
C GLU A 7 -17.68 -4.62 9.67
N ASP A 8 -17.74 -5.88 9.27
CA ASP A 8 -17.86 -7.06 10.14
C ASP A 8 -16.63 -7.27 11.04
N LEU A 9 -15.49 -6.69 10.67
CA LEU A 9 -14.24 -6.72 11.45
C LEU A 9 -14.14 -5.58 12.48
N LYS A 10 -15.08 -4.63 12.50
CA LYS A 10 -15.06 -3.53 13.45
C LYS A 10 -15.33 -4.05 14.88
N CYS A 11 -14.54 -3.58 15.85
CA CYS A 11 -14.76 -3.90 17.25
C CYS A 11 -16.05 -3.23 17.78
N LYS A 12 -16.96 -4.03 18.32
CA LYS A 12 -18.25 -3.56 18.88
C LYS A 12 -18.11 -3.29 20.37
N ASP A 13 -17.45 -4.20 21.10
CA ASP A 13 -17.20 -4.05 22.54
C ASP A 13 -15.77 -3.55 22.78
N LYS A 14 -15.61 -2.23 22.72
CA LYS A 14 -14.29 -1.57 22.87
C LYS A 14 -13.75 -1.61 24.30
N GLU A 15 -14.61 -1.77 25.30
CA GLU A 15 -14.22 -1.73 26.70
C GLU A 15 -13.65 -3.08 27.15
N ASN A 16 -14.26 -4.18 26.73
CA ASN A 16 -13.88 -5.53 27.15
C ASN A 16 -12.98 -6.25 26.14
N SER A 17 -12.69 -5.63 24.99
CA SER A 17 -11.83 -6.22 23.96
C SER A 17 -10.36 -6.07 24.30
N GLN A 18 -9.57 -7.09 23.92
CA GLN A 18 -8.11 -6.99 23.94
C GLN A 18 -7.64 -5.85 23.01
N LYS A 19 -6.79 -4.96 23.53
CA LYS A 19 -6.27 -3.79 22.77
C LYS A 19 -4.91 -4.09 22.16
N VAL A 20 -4.88 -4.28 20.86
CA VAL A 20 -3.67 -4.53 20.09
C VAL A 20 -3.37 -3.32 19.22
N PHE A 21 -2.17 -2.76 19.39
CA PHE A 21 -1.71 -1.65 18.56
C PHE A 21 -0.60 -2.11 17.62
N VAL A 22 -0.64 -1.61 16.38
CA VAL A 22 0.33 -1.94 15.34
C VAL A 22 1.03 -0.66 14.87
N ILE A 23 2.35 -0.65 14.87
CA ILE A 23 3.16 0.48 14.40
C ILE A 23 3.67 0.20 12.99
N ARG A 24 3.25 1.06 12.04
CA ARG A 24 3.77 1.11 10.68
C ARG A 24 4.00 2.57 10.30
N ASN A 25 5.13 3.11 10.73
CA ASN A 25 5.44 4.52 10.72
C ASN A 25 6.53 4.87 9.68
N ASP A 26 6.55 4.17 8.56
CA ASP A 26 7.44 4.44 7.43
C ASP A 26 6.68 5.07 6.25
N LYS A 27 6.56 4.43 5.10
CA LYS A 27 5.97 5.02 3.90
C LYS A 27 4.54 4.53 3.64
N LEU A 28 3.78 5.26 2.79
CA LEU A 28 2.42 4.89 2.38
C LEU A 28 2.33 3.46 1.85
N GLY A 29 3.20 3.08 0.91
CA GLY A 29 3.21 1.73 0.34
C GLY A 29 3.39 0.65 1.39
N ASP A 30 4.26 0.90 2.36
CA ASP A 30 4.50 0.01 3.49
C ASP A 30 3.27 -0.15 4.38
N PHE A 31 2.54 0.92 4.64
CA PHE A 31 1.27 0.87 5.38
C PHE A 31 0.20 0.07 4.61
N ILE A 32 0.06 0.32 3.31
CA ILE A 32 -0.90 -0.43 2.48
C ILE A 32 -0.54 -1.92 2.44
N LEU A 33 0.75 -2.27 2.34
CA LEU A 33 1.22 -3.66 2.41
C LEU A 33 1.09 -4.29 3.81
N ALA A 34 0.74 -3.52 4.85
CA ALA A 34 0.39 -4.05 6.15
C ALA A 34 -1.12 -4.42 6.27
N ILE A 35 -1.99 -3.90 5.41
CA ILE A 35 -3.44 -4.12 5.48
C ILE A 35 -3.81 -5.62 5.51
N PRO A 36 -3.22 -6.52 4.68
CA PRO A 36 -3.50 -7.95 4.78
C PRO A 36 -3.22 -8.52 6.19
N ALA A 37 -2.14 -8.09 6.82
CA ALA A 37 -1.76 -8.55 8.16
C ALA A 37 -2.73 -8.02 9.25
N LEU A 38 -3.19 -6.77 9.12
CA LEU A 38 -4.18 -6.18 10.03
C LEU A 38 -5.53 -6.89 9.93
N ILE A 39 -5.96 -7.23 8.72
CA ILE A 39 -7.19 -8.01 8.49
C ILE A 39 -7.04 -9.42 9.08
N ALA A 40 -5.91 -10.09 8.85
CA ALA A 40 -5.63 -11.40 9.40
C ALA A 40 -5.67 -11.41 10.93
N LEU A 41 -5.15 -10.36 11.58
CA LEU A 41 -5.22 -10.20 13.03
C LEU A 41 -6.68 -10.15 13.52
N LYS A 42 -7.51 -9.32 12.91
CA LYS A 42 -8.94 -9.21 13.24
C LYS A 42 -9.67 -10.54 13.03
N GLN A 43 -9.42 -11.22 11.91
CA GLN A 43 -10.03 -12.51 11.60
C GLN A 43 -9.62 -13.60 12.60
N ALA A 44 -8.36 -13.64 13.03
CA ALA A 44 -7.88 -14.61 14.01
C ALA A 44 -8.62 -14.52 15.35
N PHE A 45 -8.98 -13.31 15.78
CA PHE A 45 -9.82 -13.11 16.96
C PHE A 45 -11.25 -13.57 16.73
N LEU A 46 -11.87 -13.18 15.61
CA LEU A 46 -13.24 -13.58 15.29
C LEU A 46 -13.41 -15.10 15.17
N GLU A 47 -12.44 -15.81 14.61
CA GLU A 47 -12.44 -17.27 14.53
C GLU A 47 -12.41 -17.95 15.91
N LYS A 48 -11.96 -17.23 16.95
CA LYS A 48 -12.04 -17.65 18.36
C LYS A 48 -13.31 -17.15 19.08
N GLY A 49 -14.24 -16.53 18.36
CA GLY A 49 -15.43 -15.92 18.98
C GLY A 49 -15.10 -14.72 19.87
N LYS A 50 -13.98 -14.03 19.59
CA LYS A 50 -13.51 -12.84 20.32
C LYS A 50 -13.44 -11.64 19.40
N GLU A 51 -13.44 -10.46 19.98
CA GLU A 51 -13.14 -9.20 19.27
C GLU A 51 -11.79 -8.65 19.73
N VAL A 52 -11.18 -7.84 18.89
CA VAL A 52 -9.96 -7.09 19.21
C VAL A 52 -10.14 -5.62 18.85
N TYR A 53 -9.76 -4.74 19.78
CA TYR A 53 -9.63 -3.32 19.50
C TYR A 53 -8.29 -3.08 18.83
N LEU A 54 -8.32 -2.74 17.53
CA LEU A 54 -7.15 -2.53 16.72
C LEU A 54 -6.81 -1.03 16.61
N GLY A 55 -5.71 -0.63 17.22
CA GLY A 55 -5.11 0.68 16.99
C GLY A 55 -3.94 0.60 16.00
N VAL A 56 -3.76 1.64 15.20
CA VAL A 56 -2.58 1.77 14.33
C VAL A 56 -1.84 3.08 14.59
N VAL A 57 -0.51 3.03 14.53
CA VAL A 57 0.35 4.22 14.60
C VAL A 57 0.98 4.43 13.23
N VAL A 58 0.71 5.60 12.63
CA VAL A 58 1.14 5.96 11.27
C VAL A 58 1.68 7.40 11.23
N PRO A 59 2.45 7.78 10.20
CA PRO A 59 2.82 9.17 9.96
C PRO A 59 1.59 10.05 9.68
N SER A 60 1.67 11.34 9.97
CA SER A 60 0.56 12.28 9.79
C SER A 60 -0.03 12.28 8.37
N TYR A 61 0.82 12.19 7.34
CA TYR A 61 0.34 12.17 5.95
C TYR A 61 -0.42 10.90 5.56
N THR A 62 -0.18 9.76 6.25
CA THR A 62 -0.90 8.49 6.02
C THR A 62 -2.21 8.42 6.80
N THR A 63 -2.38 9.25 7.84
CA THR A 63 -3.57 9.25 8.71
C THR A 63 -4.89 9.33 7.93
N PRO A 64 -5.07 10.22 6.93
CA PRO A 64 -6.35 10.33 6.23
C PRO A 64 -6.80 9.01 5.59
N ILE A 65 -5.90 8.27 4.95
CA ILE A 65 -6.25 6.99 4.35
C ILE A 65 -6.43 5.88 5.39
N ALA A 66 -5.68 5.91 6.50
CA ALA A 66 -5.84 4.95 7.59
C ALA A 66 -7.22 5.04 8.26
N LEU A 67 -7.79 6.25 8.37
CA LEU A 67 -9.12 6.51 8.91
C LEU A 67 -10.26 5.98 8.00
N GLU A 68 -9.99 5.68 6.73
CA GLU A 68 -10.99 5.15 5.80
C GLU A 68 -11.18 3.63 5.95
N PHE A 69 -10.37 2.92 6.73
CA PHE A 69 -10.54 1.48 6.98
C PHE A 69 -11.45 1.24 8.19
N PRO A 70 -12.69 0.75 8.03
CA PRO A 70 -13.66 0.64 9.13
C PRO A 70 -13.25 -0.35 10.21
N PHE A 71 -12.36 -1.29 9.92
CA PHE A 71 -11.84 -2.28 10.87
C PHE A 71 -10.69 -1.75 11.75
N ILE A 72 -10.14 -0.57 11.44
CA ILE A 72 -9.20 0.13 12.32
C ILE A 72 -10.01 0.94 13.34
N ASP A 73 -9.90 0.59 14.61
CA ASP A 73 -10.71 1.20 15.67
C ASP A 73 -10.14 2.52 16.18
N GLU A 74 -8.81 2.72 16.01
CA GLU A 74 -8.11 3.94 16.40
C GLU A 74 -6.89 4.18 15.51
N VAL A 75 -6.67 5.44 15.10
CA VAL A 75 -5.47 5.89 14.40
C VAL A 75 -4.72 6.89 15.27
N ILE A 76 -3.46 6.62 15.56
CA ILE A 76 -2.56 7.51 16.29
C ILE A 76 -1.51 8.05 15.34
N ILE A 77 -1.32 9.37 15.37
CA ILE A 77 -0.27 10.03 14.59
C ILE A 77 1.08 9.84 15.31
N GLU A 78 2.09 9.45 14.54
CA GLU A 78 3.46 9.44 15.04
C GLU A 78 3.96 10.88 15.26
N ASP A 79 4.18 11.24 16.52
CA ASP A 79 4.71 12.53 16.92
C ASP A 79 5.73 12.39 18.08
N ASN A 80 6.20 13.53 18.58
CA ASN A 80 7.13 13.56 19.71
C ASN A 80 6.51 13.12 21.05
N HIS A 81 5.18 13.09 21.14
CA HIS A 81 4.42 12.71 22.34
C HIS A 81 3.97 11.25 22.31
N LEU A 82 4.26 10.50 21.22
CA LEU A 82 3.80 9.12 21.02
C LEU A 82 4.06 8.21 22.22
N SER A 83 5.24 8.31 22.85
CA SER A 83 5.56 7.50 24.04
C SER A 83 4.62 7.79 25.21
N ALA A 84 4.30 9.05 25.47
CA ALA A 84 3.36 9.43 26.52
C ALA A 84 1.93 8.98 26.17
N THR A 85 1.52 9.19 24.92
CA THR A 85 0.22 8.75 24.42
C THR A 85 0.01 7.26 24.62
N LEU A 86 0.98 6.42 24.24
CA LEU A 86 0.88 4.96 24.37
C LEU A 86 0.95 4.49 25.84
N LYS A 87 1.69 5.17 26.72
CA LYS A 87 1.73 4.85 28.16
C LYS A 87 0.38 5.07 28.87
N ASN A 88 -0.37 6.06 28.42
CA ASN A 88 -1.65 6.43 29.02
C ASN A 88 -2.82 5.57 28.52
N LYS A 89 -2.55 4.64 27.57
CA LYS A 89 -3.54 3.69 27.06
C LYS A 89 -3.29 2.32 27.66
N SER A 90 -4.36 1.65 28.07
CA SER A 90 -4.30 0.26 28.52
C SER A 90 -4.13 -0.67 27.30
N ILE A 91 -2.91 -0.79 26.80
CA ILE A 91 -2.55 -1.59 25.62
C ILE A 91 -2.08 -2.96 26.09
N ASP A 92 -2.69 -4.03 25.57
CA ASP A 92 -2.31 -5.41 25.87
C ASP A 92 -1.14 -5.89 25.03
N ALA A 93 -1.10 -5.45 23.77
CA ALA A 93 0.00 -5.81 22.86
C ALA A 93 0.36 -4.69 21.88
N LEU A 94 1.65 -4.55 21.60
CA LEU A 94 2.20 -3.61 20.64
C LEU A 94 3.07 -4.36 19.62
N ILE A 95 2.73 -4.26 18.35
CA ILE A 95 3.43 -4.96 17.26
C ILE A 95 4.08 -3.93 16.35
N PHE A 96 5.39 -3.97 16.23
CA PHE A 96 6.14 -3.18 15.28
C PHE A 96 6.30 -3.97 13.98
N LEU A 97 5.76 -3.49 12.87
CA LEU A 97 5.96 -4.11 11.56
C LEU A 97 7.27 -3.64 10.91
N PHE A 98 7.81 -2.52 11.37
CA PHE A 98 9.08 -1.96 10.94
C PHE A 98 10.02 -1.71 12.13
N SER A 99 11.30 -2.05 11.99
CA SER A 99 12.30 -1.89 13.04
C SER A 99 13.42 -0.94 12.60
N ASN A 100 13.52 0.17 13.32
CA ASN A 100 14.65 1.08 13.31
C ASN A 100 15.06 1.41 14.76
N PHE A 101 16.12 2.17 14.94
CA PHE A 101 16.61 2.51 16.29
C PHE A 101 15.61 3.35 17.10
N LYS A 102 14.87 4.28 16.45
CA LYS A 102 13.81 5.09 17.07
C LYS A 102 12.70 4.18 17.63
N ASN A 103 12.20 3.25 16.81
CA ASN A 103 11.19 2.28 17.22
C ASN A 103 11.67 1.34 18.34
N ALA A 104 12.93 0.90 18.28
CA ALA A 104 13.51 0.05 19.32
C ALA A 104 13.62 0.80 20.67
N ARG A 105 14.02 2.09 20.68
CA ARG A 105 14.02 2.92 21.88
C ARG A 105 12.62 3.17 22.43
N LEU A 106 11.64 3.41 21.54
CA LEU A 106 10.24 3.54 21.93
C LEU A 106 9.75 2.25 22.61
N ALA A 107 9.98 1.10 22.00
CA ALA A 107 9.62 -0.21 22.56
C ALA A 107 10.25 -0.42 23.95
N PHE A 108 11.52 -0.10 24.10
CA PHE A 108 12.22 -0.20 25.38
C PHE A 108 11.59 0.68 26.47
N SER A 109 11.19 1.91 26.13
CA SER A 109 10.56 2.85 27.08
C SER A 109 9.15 2.40 27.52
N LEU A 110 8.51 1.53 26.73
CA LEU A 110 7.14 1.03 26.95
C LEU A 110 7.08 -0.33 27.67
N ARG A 111 8.22 -1.00 27.87
CA ARG A 111 8.28 -2.37 28.42
C ARG A 111 7.59 -2.57 29.79
N LYS A 112 7.54 -1.55 30.61
CA LYS A 112 6.91 -1.59 31.94
C LYS A 112 5.40 -1.31 31.90
N PHE A 113 4.91 -0.81 30.76
CA PHE A 113 3.53 -0.36 30.57
C PHE A 113 2.71 -1.28 29.68
N ILE A 114 3.38 -1.94 28.74
CA ILE A 114 2.74 -2.83 27.75
C ILE A 114 3.29 -4.25 27.96
N PRO A 115 2.42 -5.21 28.28
CA PRO A 115 2.85 -6.57 28.68
C PRO A 115 3.48 -7.37 27.51
N TYR A 116 3.09 -7.09 26.26
CA TYR A 116 3.62 -7.80 25.10
C TYR A 116 4.05 -6.81 24.00
N ILE A 117 5.33 -6.84 23.59
CA ILE A 117 5.88 -6.03 22.53
C ILE A 117 6.67 -6.91 21.55
N LEU A 118 6.16 -7.01 20.31
CA LEU A 118 6.74 -7.82 19.23
C LEU A 118 7.30 -6.95 18.10
N ALA A 119 8.46 -7.35 17.56
CA ALA A 119 9.08 -6.68 16.40
C ALA A 119 9.86 -7.64 15.50
N PRO A 120 10.22 -7.26 14.26
CA PRO A 120 11.13 -8.05 13.43
C PRO A 120 12.57 -7.98 13.99
N LYS A 121 13.24 -9.14 14.05
CA LYS A 121 14.67 -9.26 14.42
C LYS A 121 15.52 -9.00 13.18
N THR A 122 15.82 -7.73 12.89
CA THR A 122 16.56 -7.34 11.68
C THR A 122 17.90 -6.65 11.98
N LYS A 123 18.12 -6.17 13.20
CA LYS A 123 19.26 -5.34 13.58
C LYS A 123 19.82 -5.78 14.95
N ILE A 124 21.06 -5.36 15.24
CA ILE A 124 21.74 -5.68 16.52
C ILE A 124 20.94 -5.20 17.73
N TYR A 125 20.26 -4.06 17.64
CA TYR A 125 19.45 -3.50 18.73
C TYR A 125 18.09 -4.18 18.93
N SER A 126 17.82 -5.31 18.26
CA SER A 126 16.54 -6.06 18.41
C SER A 126 16.31 -6.58 19.84
N TRP A 127 17.33 -6.63 20.69
CA TRP A 127 17.21 -6.94 22.13
C TRP A 127 16.44 -5.88 22.93
N LEU A 128 16.27 -4.68 22.39
CA LEU A 128 15.44 -3.63 22.99
C LEU A 128 13.94 -3.96 22.97
N TYR A 129 13.49 -4.82 22.08
CA TYR A 129 12.12 -5.35 22.09
C TYR A 129 11.97 -6.46 23.14
N GLN A 130 10.77 -6.68 23.69
CA GLN A 130 10.50 -7.80 24.59
C GLN A 130 10.58 -9.14 23.84
N LYS A 131 10.00 -9.18 22.63
CA LYS A 131 10.05 -10.30 21.71
C LYS A 131 10.41 -9.83 20.30
N SER A 132 11.21 -10.65 19.60
CA SER A 132 11.54 -10.37 18.21
C SER A 132 11.55 -11.65 17.37
N ALA A 133 10.96 -11.56 16.16
CA ALA A 133 10.89 -12.66 15.20
C ALA A 133 11.91 -12.49 14.08
N ARG A 134 12.69 -13.56 13.79
CA ARG A 134 13.67 -13.55 12.70
C ARG A 134 12.95 -13.60 11.35
N GLN A 135 13.24 -12.67 10.45
CA GLN A 135 12.58 -12.56 9.16
C GLN A 135 13.52 -12.55 7.95
N SER A 136 14.83 -12.42 8.13
CA SER A 136 15.82 -12.41 7.01
C SER A 136 15.41 -11.53 5.81
N ARG A 137 14.81 -10.35 6.08
CA ARG A 137 14.23 -9.44 5.04
C ARG A 137 15.24 -9.03 3.96
N SER A 138 16.53 -8.99 4.28
CA SER A 138 17.61 -8.68 3.32
C SER A 138 17.76 -9.73 2.22
N LEU A 139 17.27 -10.94 2.42
CA LEU A 139 17.29 -12.00 1.42
C LEU A 139 16.12 -11.92 0.43
N CYS A 140 15.13 -11.07 0.70
CA CYS A 140 13.93 -10.84 -0.12
C CYS A 140 13.24 -12.14 -0.60
N LEU A 141 13.18 -13.16 0.28
CA LEU A 141 12.54 -14.45 -0.01
C LEU A 141 11.01 -14.37 0.00
N LYS A 142 10.47 -13.32 0.55
CA LYS A 142 9.04 -13.03 0.66
C LYS A 142 8.78 -11.57 0.32
N THR A 143 7.55 -11.29 -0.03
CA THR A 143 7.07 -9.92 -0.18
C THR A 143 6.93 -9.21 1.16
N GLU A 144 6.87 -7.89 1.14
CA GLU A 144 6.71 -7.09 2.37
C GLU A 144 5.40 -7.43 3.10
N TYR A 145 4.30 -7.66 2.38
CA TYR A 145 3.04 -8.03 3.01
C TYR A 145 3.09 -9.41 3.68
N GLU A 146 3.84 -10.38 3.11
CA GLU A 146 4.06 -11.70 3.72
C GLU A 146 4.92 -11.60 4.98
N TYR A 147 5.94 -10.74 4.99
CA TYR A 147 6.72 -10.49 6.21
C TYR A 147 5.87 -9.84 7.32
N ASN A 148 4.94 -8.95 6.97
CA ASN A 148 4.02 -8.38 7.94
C ASN A 148 3.08 -9.45 8.51
N LEU A 149 2.57 -10.33 7.65
CA LEU A 149 1.71 -11.45 8.05
C LEU A 149 2.44 -12.44 8.97
N ASP A 150 3.71 -12.76 8.67
CA ASP A 150 4.52 -13.64 9.54
C ASP A 150 4.59 -13.11 10.98
N LEU A 151 4.69 -11.79 11.20
CA LEU A 151 4.66 -11.21 12.54
C LEU A 151 3.32 -11.41 13.24
N ILE A 152 2.22 -11.25 12.50
CA ILE A 152 0.89 -11.52 13.05
C ILE A 152 0.73 -13.01 13.39
N HIS A 153 1.26 -13.93 12.58
CA HIS A 153 1.25 -15.37 12.89
C HIS A 153 2.05 -15.70 14.15
N VAL A 154 3.20 -15.02 14.38
CA VAL A 154 3.94 -15.16 15.64
C VAL A 154 3.10 -14.69 16.82
N PHE A 155 2.44 -13.54 16.70
CA PHE A 155 1.52 -13.03 17.72
C PHE A 155 0.36 -14.01 17.97
N CYS A 156 -0.28 -14.50 16.93
CA CYS A 156 -1.39 -15.46 17.02
C CYS A 156 -0.97 -16.73 17.75
N LYS A 157 0.20 -17.29 17.41
CA LYS A 157 0.76 -18.47 18.07
C LYS A 157 0.94 -18.24 19.57
N ASP A 158 1.49 -17.09 19.97
CA ASP A 158 1.75 -16.76 21.36
C ASP A 158 0.48 -16.57 22.19
N HIS A 159 -0.62 -16.19 21.54
CA HIS A 159 -1.91 -15.92 22.18
C HIS A 159 -2.94 -17.04 21.94
N ASN A 160 -2.52 -18.20 21.44
CA ASN A 160 -3.39 -19.34 21.12
C ASN A 160 -4.56 -18.95 20.18
N LEU A 161 -4.30 -18.05 19.23
CA LEU A 161 -5.20 -17.69 18.16
C LEU A 161 -4.90 -18.52 16.90
N PRO A 162 -5.89 -18.79 16.03
CA PRO A 162 -5.63 -19.44 14.75
C PRO A 162 -4.80 -18.54 13.83
N ASN A 163 -4.08 -19.14 12.89
CA ASN A 163 -3.49 -18.39 11.79
C ASN A 163 -4.58 -18.10 10.77
N ALA A 164 -5.07 -16.87 10.75
CA ALA A 164 -6.04 -16.47 9.75
C ALA A 164 -5.41 -16.43 8.37
N SER A 165 -6.13 -16.95 7.37
CA SER A 165 -5.75 -16.82 5.97
C SER A 165 -6.04 -15.40 5.47
N ILE A 166 -5.22 -14.90 4.54
CA ILE A 166 -5.52 -13.65 3.85
C ILE A 166 -6.73 -13.93 2.94
N LYS A 167 -7.87 -13.31 3.24
CA LYS A 167 -8.98 -13.25 2.31
C LYS A 167 -8.71 -12.14 1.29
N LYS A 168 -9.29 -12.27 0.11
CA LYS A 168 -9.23 -11.23 -0.93
C LYS A 168 -9.63 -9.88 -0.30
N ILE A 169 -8.82 -8.86 -0.49
CA ILE A 169 -9.14 -7.51 -0.03
C ILE A 169 -10.13 -6.92 -1.04
N ALA A 170 -11.32 -6.58 -0.57
CA ALA A 170 -12.37 -5.95 -1.36
C ALA A 170 -12.78 -4.64 -0.70
N TRP A 171 -11.96 -3.62 -0.91
CA TRP A 171 -12.28 -2.24 -0.51
C TRP A 171 -13.00 -1.56 -1.67
N LYS A 172 -14.08 -0.84 -1.40
CA LYS A 172 -14.94 -0.26 -2.44
C LYS A 172 -15.36 1.15 -2.07
N LEU A 173 -15.53 2.01 -3.07
CA LEU A 173 -16.26 3.26 -2.88
C LEU A 173 -17.74 2.99 -2.63
N LYS A 174 -18.36 3.74 -1.72
CA LYS A 174 -19.82 3.67 -1.43
C LYS A 174 -20.64 3.99 -2.67
N ASP A 175 -20.25 5.02 -3.38
CA ASP A 175 -20.90 5.48 -4.61
C ASP A 175 -19.84 5.69 -5.69
N LYS A 176 -19.42 4.58 -6.31
CA LYS A 176 -18.40 4.60 -7.36
C LYS A 176 -18.84 5.41 -8.58
N SER A 177 -20.11 5.31 -8.98
CA SER A 177 -20.63 5.97 -10.18
C SER A 177 -20.65 7.50 -10.02
N LYS A 178 -21.08 7.98 -8.86
CA LYS A 178 -21.07 9.40 -8.52
C LYS A 178 -19.64 9.95 -8.49
N GLU A 179 -18.73 9.26 -7.81
CA GLU A 179 -17.33 9.71 -7.72
C GLU A 179 -16.65 9.70 -9.09
N ARG A 180 -16.92 8.67 -9.92
CA ARG A 180 -16.45 8.63 -11.31
C ARG A 180 -16.92 9.84 -12.12
N SER A 181 -18.19 10.21 -11.99
CA SER A 181 -18.76 11.37 -12.68
C SER A 181 -18.12 12.69 -12.20
N ILE A 182 -17.84 12.82 -10.89
CA ILE A 182 -17.16 14.00 -10.33
C ILE A 182 -15.74 14.12 -10.90
N ILE A 183 -14.98 13.04 -10.90
CA ILE A 183 -13.61 13.03 -11.44
C ILE A 183 -13.63 13.29 -12.94
N ALA A 184 -14.54 12.66 -13.69
CA ALA A 184 -14.70 12.85 -15.13
C ALA A 184 -14.98 14.31 -15.48
N SER A 185 -15.88 14.96 -14.75
CA SER A 185 -16.20 16.38 -14.94
C SER A 185 -14.98 17.30 -14.69
N LYS A 186 -14.17 17.00 -13.67
CA LYS A 186 -12.93 17.74 -13.38
C LYS A 186 -11.89 17.61 -14.48
N LEU A 187 -11.80 16.43 -15.09
CA LEU A 187 -10.80 16.09 -16.11
C LEU A 187 -11.28 16.32 -17.54
N ASN A 188 -12.58 16.51 -17.75
CA ASN A 188 -13.23 16.44 -19.07
C ASN A 188 -12.98 15.07 -19.74
N ALA A 189 -13.06 13.98 -18.96
CA ALA A 189 -12.82 12.61 -19.40
C ALA A 189 -14.14 11.87 -19.66
N ASP A 190 -14.15 10.92 -20.60
CA ASP A 190 -15.31 10.09 -20.87
C ASP A 190 -15.48 8.99 -19.80
N VAL A 191 -16.63 8.96 -19.15
CA VAL A 191 -16.97 7.96 -18.12
C VAL A 191 -17.13 6.55 -18.68
N GLY A 192 -17.44 6.41 -19.98
CA GLY A 192 -17.67 5.15 -20.66
C GLY A 192 -16.38 4.44 -21.09
N LEU A 193 -15.26 5.15 -21.18
CA LEU A 193 -14.00 4.62 -21.62
C LEU A 193 -13.22 3.92 -20.49
N LEU A 194 -12.22 3.13 -20.89
CA LEU A 194 -11.25 2.52 -19.98
C LEU A 194 -10.35 3.63 -19.39
N TRP A 195 -10.28 3.73 -18.06
CA TRP A 195 -9.38 4.69 -17.40
C TRP A 195 -8.06 4.03 -17.03
N ILE A 196 -6.97 4.53 -17.58
CA ILE A 196 -5.60 4.10 -17.30
C ILE A 196 -4.89 5.20 -16.52
N GLY A 197 -4.61 4.95 -15.25
CA GLY A 197 -3.81 5.85 -14.42
C GLY A 197 -2.32 5.60 -14.62
N VAL A 198 -1.54 6.64 -14.90
CA VAL A 198 -0.10 6.55 -15.09
C VAL A 198 0.63 7.42 -14.06
N HIS A 199 1.54 6.80 -13.28
CA HIS A 199 2.36 7.48 -12.27
C HIS A 199 3.85 7.20 -12.51
N MET A 200 4.60 8.20 -12.95
CA MET A 200 5.99 8.02 -13.36
C MET A 200 7.03 8.13 -12.23
N HIS A 201 6.61 8.51 -11.02
CA HIS A 201 7.51 8.77 -9.90
C HIS A 201 7.62 7.57 -8.93
N SER A 202 8.67 7.56 -8.06
CA SER A 202 8.86 6.54 -7.03
C SER A 202 9.18 7.11 -5.64
N GLY A 203 9.11 8.44 -5.48
CA GLY A 203 9.53 9.10 -4.23
C GLY A 203 11.01 8.91 -3.89
N GLY A 204 11.87 8.66 -4.90
CA GLY A 204 13.32 8.54 -4.76
C GLY A 204 13.81 7.25 -4.07
N SER A 205 12.97 6.22 -3.95
CA SER A 205 13.33 4.98 -3.25
C SER A 205 13.99 3.91 -4.12
N SER A 206 13.90 4.03 -5.45
CA SER A 206 14.47 3.06 -6.41
C SER A 206 14.71 3.71 -7.77
N PRO A 207 15.53 3.09 -8.66
CA PRO A 207 15.59 3.47 -10.08
C PRO A 207 14.18 3.45 -10.70
N VAL A 208 13.93 4.39 -11.61
CA VAL A 208 12.62 4.59 -12.26
C VAL A 208 12.73 4.43 -13.77
N LEU A 209 11.66 4.03 -14.41
CA LEU A 209 11.53 4.05 -15.86
C LEU A 209 11.67 5.52 -16.34
N PRO A 210 12.52 5.80 -17.34
CA PRO A 210 12.70 7.16 -17.85
C PRO A 210 11.40 7.78 -18.38
N ALA A 211 11.24 9.11 -18.24
CA ALA A 211 10.07 9.83 -18.74
C ALA A 211 9.83 9.63 -20.24
N SER A 212 10.91 9.53 -21.04
CA SER A 212 10.82 9.23 -22.48
C SER A 212 10.18 7.88 -22.78
N HIS A 213 10.35 6.88 -21.89
CA HIS A 213 9.73 5.57 -22.02
C HIS A 213 8.23 5.65 -21.66
N PHE A 214 7.87 6.44 -20.63
CA PHE A 214 6.46 6.69 -20.32
C PHE A 214 5.75 7.40 -21.48
N ILE A 215 6.37 8.38 -22.15
CA ILE A 215 5.80 9.05 -23.33
C ILE A 215 5.49 8.00 -24.42
N LYS A 216 6.48 7.18 -24.79
CA LYS A 216 6.30 6.13 -25.80
C LYS A 216 5.22 5.14 -25.43
N LEU A 217 5.17 4.71 -24.16
CA LEU A 217 4.17 3.79 -23.67
C LEU A 217 2.76 4.39 -23.71
N ILE A 218 2.60 5.64 -23.29
CA ILE A 218 1.32 6.37 -23.29
C ILE A 218 0.80 6.52 -24.72
N ASP A 219 1.66 6.93 -25.66
CA ASP A 219 1.32 7.01 -27.10
C ASP A 219 0.90 5.64 -27.64
N PHE A 220 1.65 4.59 -27.30
CA PHE A 220 1.34 3.23 -27.72
C PHE A 220 -0.02 2.78 -27.20
N LEU A 221 -0.32 3.00 -25.92
CA LEU A 221 -1.60 2.62 -25.32
C LEU A 221 -2.78 3.41 -25.91
N HIS A 222 -2.62 4.72 -26.10
CA HIS A 222 -3.63 5.58 -26.71
C HIS A 222 -3.99 5.13 -28.12
N ASN A 223 -3.00 4.73 -28.93
CA ASN A 223 -3.20 4.27 -30.29
C ASN A 223 -3.81 2.84 -30.41
N ASN A 224 -3.66 2.02 -29.37
CA ASN A 224 -4.09 0.62 -29.41
C ASN A 224 -5.30 0.28 -28.53
N LEU A 225 -5.74 1.21 -27.67
CA LEU A 225 -6.86 1.01 -26.76
C LEU A 225 -7.83 2.21 -26.82
N SER A 226 -9.13 1.94 -26.73
CA SER A 226 -10.12 2.98 -26.46
C SER A 226 -10.10 3.30 -24.97
N CYS A 227 -9.34 4.34 -24.58
CA CYS A 227 -9.07 4.65 -23.19
C CYS A 227 -8.84 6.14 -22.92
N GLU A 228 -9.03 6.53 -21.67
CA GLU A 228 -8.59 7.81 -21.11
C GLU A 228 -7.29 7.59 -20.33
N ILE A 229 -6.25 8.35 -20.64
CA ILE A 229 -4.98 8.33 -19.91
C ILE A 229 -5.00 9.43 -18.85
N ILE A 230 -4.80 9.04 -17.59
CA ILE A 230 -4.81 9.95 -16.45
C ILE A 230 -3.42 9.95 -15.80
N LEU A 231 -2.68 11.05 -15.97
CA LEU A 231 -1.40 11.26 -15.33
C LEU A 231 -1.62 11.62 -13.87
N ILE A 232 -1.03 10.84 -12.97
CA ILE A 232 -1.16 11.03 -11.53
C ILE A 232 0.10 11.73 -11.02
N CYS A 233 -0.08 12.79 -10.23
CA CYS A 233 1.03 13.41 -9.51
C CYS A 233 0.73 13.54 -8.02
N GLY A 234 1.77 13.31 -7.22
CA GLY A 234 1.77 13.52 -5.78
C GLY A 234 2.50 14.83 -5.39
N SER A 235 2.76 14.97 -4.10
CA SER A 235 3.46 16.14 -3.57
C SER A 235 4.87 16.26 -4.16
N GLY A 236 5.21 17.43 -4.70
CA GLY A 236 6.50 17.72 -5.33
C GLY A 236 6.69 17.21 -6.76
N GLU A 237 5.69 16.52 -7.34
CA GLU A 237 5.80 15.85 -8.64
C GLU A 237 5.14 16.66 -9.78
N LYS A 238 4.33 17.65 -9.44
CA LYS A 238 3.46 18.38 -10.38
C LYS A 238 4.21 18.93 -11.61
N LYS A 239 5.31 19.65 -11.39
CA LYS A 239 6.08 20.26 -12.47
C LYS A 239 6.57 19.22 -13.50
N ALA A 240 7.13 18.11 -13.04
CA ALA A 240 7.63 17.05 -13.93
C ALA A 240 6.48 16.35 -14.66
N THR A 241 5.32 16.18 -14.02
CA THR A 241 4.14 15.59 -14.67
C THR A 241 3.52 16.55 -15.69
N GLU A 242 3.53 17.87 -15.45
CA GLU A 242 3.10 18.89 -16.43
C GLU A 242 4.04 18.90 -17.67
N GLU A 243 5.34 18.71 -17.49
CA GLU A 243 6.28 18.58 -18.64
C GLU A 243 6.01 17.30 -19.45
N LEU A 244 5.61 16.21 -18.79
CA LEU A 244 5.16 15.00 -19.48
C LEU A 244 3.85 15.28 -20.26
N LEU A 245 2.89 15.93 -19.62
CA LEU A 245 1.59 16.28 -20.25
C LEU A 245 1.75 17.06 -21.55
N LYS A 246 2.72 18.00 -21.62
CA LYS A 246 3.01 18.75 -22.85
C LYS A 246 3.42 17.84 -24.03
N LYS A 247 3.93 16.63 -23.75
CA LYS A 247 4.34 15.65 -24.77
C LYS A 247 3.21 14.70 -25.16
N VAL A 248 2.21 14.55 -24.30
CA VAL A 248 1.02 13.69 -24.48
C VAL A 248 -0.25 14.50 -24.22
N PRO A 249 -0.57 15.50 -25.05
CA PRO A 249 -1.61 16.50 -24.75
C PRO A 249 -3.05 15.95 -24.73
N PHE A 250 -3.25 14.73 -25.14
CA PHE A 250 -4.53 14.01 -25.06
C PHE A 250 -4.77 13.39 -23.67
N ALA A 251 -3.74 13.31 -22.81
CA ALA A 251 -3.87 12.82 -21.46
C ALA A 251 -4.43 13.89 -20.51
N HIS A 252 -4.94 13.45 -19.37
CA HIS A 252 -5.45 14.30 -18.29
C HIS A 252 -4.49 14.31 -17.11
N LEU A 253 -4.40 15.42 -16.39
CA LEU A 253 -3.61 15.53 -15.17
C LEU A 253 -4.53 15.48 -13.93
N TYR A 254 -4.29 14.54 -13.02
CA TYR A 254 -4.96 14.48 -11.73
C TYR A 254 -3.96 14.67 -10.59
N ASP A 255 -4.09 15.82 -9.92
CA ASP A 255 -3.20 16.22 -8.80
C ASP A 255 -3.74 15.65 -7.48
N THR A 256 -3.00 14.73 -6.88
CA THR A 256 -3.31 14.10 -5.59
C THR A 256 -2.41 14.61 -4.46
N SER A 257 -1.65 15.69 -4.70
CA SER A 257 -0.64 16.21 -3.77
C SER A 257 -1.19 16.62 -2.40
N HIS A 258 -2.48 16.93 -2.34
CA HIS A 258 -3.14 17.41 -1.13
C HIS A 258 -3.95 16.33 -0.39
N SER A 259 -4.20 15.17 -1.01
CA SER A 259 -5.10 14.17 -0.42
C SER A 259 -4.81 12.74 -0.90
N LEU A 260 -4.39 11.88 0.04
CA LEU A 260 -4.30 10.44 -0.22
C LEU A 260 -5.68 9.77 -0.38
N VAL A 261 -6.73 10.38 0.16
CA VAL A 261 -8.12 9.93 -0.05
C VAL A 261 -8.53 10.16 -1.50
N ASP A 262 -8.15 11.30 -2.10
CA ASP A 262 -8.40 11.57 -3.52
C ASP A 262 -7.62 10.62 -4.43
N LEU A 263 -6.37 10.26 -4.06
CA LEU A 263 -5.63 9.20 -4.73
C LEU A 263 -6.39 7.87 -4.68
N ALA A 264 -6.90 7.48 -3.51
CA ALA A 264 -7.67 6.25 -3.35
C ALA A 264 -8.99 6.29 -4.15
N LYS A 265 -9.69 7.42 -4.17
CA LYS A 265 -10.89 7.62 -4.98
C LYS A 265 -10.60 7.48 -6.48
N LEU A 266 -9.52 8.09 -6.96
CA LEU A 266 -9.08 7.90 -8.33
C LEU A 266 -8.77 6.43 -8.60
N CYS A 267 -7.92 5.78 -7.78
CA CYS A 267 -7.55 4.37 -7.93
C CYS A 267 -8.79 3.46 -7.97
N ALA A 268 -9.81 3.70 -7.12
CA ALA A 268 -11.05 2.93 -7.13
C ALA A 268 -11.83 3.03 -8.47
N ASN A 269 -11.60 4.10 -9.24
CA ASN A 269 -12.24 4.36 -10.54
C ASN A 269 -11.37 3.95 -11.74
N LEU A 270 -10.08 3.66 -11.54
CA LEU A 270 -9.23 3.15 -12.60
C LEU A 270 -9.62 1.72 -12.97
N SER A 271 -9.44 1.38 -14.24
CA SER A 271 -9.44 -0.01 -14.71
C SER A 271 -8.03 -0.59 -14.64
N VAL A 272 -7.02 0.25 -14.92
CA VAL A 272 -5.61 -0.11 -14.96
C VAL A 272 -4.78 0.98 -14.30
N TYR A 273 -3.82 0.60 -13.50
CA TYR A 273 -2.75 1.46 -13.00
C TYR A 273 -1.42 1.03 -13.62
N ILE A 274 -0.63 1.98 -14.08
CA ILE A 274 0.71 1.78 -14.64
C ILE A 274 1.68 2.73 -13.95
N GLY A 275 2.80 2.22 -13.43
CA GLY A 275 3.80 3.09 -12.81
C GLY A 275 5.02 2.36 -12.28
N ASN A 276 5.95 3.14 -11.72
CA ASN A 276 7.08 2.59 -10.98
C ASN A 276 6.63 1.98 -9.65
N ALA A 277 7.47 1.16 -9.03
CA ALA A 277 7.27 0.62 -7.69
C ALA A 277 7.14 1.77 -6.66
N SER A 278 5.91 2.10 -6.27
CA SER A 278 5.60 3.27 -5.43
C SER A 278 4.33 3.08 -4.63
N GLY A 279 4.08 3.98 -3.65
CA GLY A 279 2.88 3.92 -2.82
C GLY A 279 1.55 3.85 -3.59
N PRO A 280 1.33 4.68 -4.61
CA PRO A 280 0.11 4.63 -5.43
C PRO A 280 -0.18 3.28 -6.10
N LEU A 281 0.85 2.52 -6.51
CA LEU A 281 0.69 1.17 -7.04
C LEU A 281 0.02 0.24 -6.02
N HIS A 282 0.42 0.34 -4.75
CA HIS A 282 -0.15 -0.46 -3.67
C HIS A 282 -1.57 0.01 -3.31
N VAL A 283 -1.84 1.32 -3.36
CA VAL A 283 -3.20 1.86 -3.17
C VAL A 283 -4.16 1.31 -4.24
N ASN A 284 -3.73 1.26 -5.52
CA ASN A 284 -4.54 0.68 -6.59
C ASN A 284 -4.88 -0.80 -6.33
N ALA A 285 -3.95 -1.56 -5.75
CA ALA A 285 -4.14 -2.98 -5.43
C ALA A 285 -5.23 -3.24 -4.38
N LEU A 286 -5.61 -2.25 -3.56
CA LEU A 286 -6.74 -2.37 -2.61
C LEU A 286 -8.08 -2.60 -3.31
N PHE A 287 -8.21 -2.17 -4.56
CA PHE A 287 -9.46 -2.22 -5.34
C PHE A 287 -9.53 -3.40 -6.31
N ASP A 288 -8.55 -4.31 -6.27
CA ASP A 288 -8.42 -5.46 -7.19
C ASP A 288 -8.38 -5.06 -8.67
N ASN A 289 -7.96 -3.84 -8.96
CA ASN A 289 -7.77 -3.35 -10.32
C ASN A 289 -6.48 -3.93 -10.93
N GLN A 290 -6.40 -3.92 -12.25
CA GLN A 290 -5.16 -4.29 -12.93
C GLN A 290 -4.03 -3.33 -12.53
N SER A 291 -2.88 -3.89 -12.22
CA SER A 291 -1.71 -3.14 -11.79
C SER A 291 -0.48 -3.54 -12.61
N ILE A 292 0.18 -2.57 -13.22
CA ILE A 292 1.42 -2.79 -13.98
C ILE A 292 2.52 -1.99 -13.29
N GLY A 293 3.56 -2.68 -12.85
CA GLY A 293 4.66 -2.09 -12.09
C GLY A 293 6.01 -2.29 -12.76
N PHE A 294 6.79 -1.22 -12.90
CA PHE A 294 8.18 -1.27 -13.35
C PHE A 294 9.12 -1.36 -12.15
N TYR A 295 10.02 -2.33 -12.16
CA TYR A 295 10.93 -2.63 -11.05
C TYR A 295 12.35 -2.83 -11.52
N PRO A 296 13.36 -2.36 -10.79
CA PRO A 296 14.74 -2.76 -11.02
C PRO A 296 14.95 -4.23 -10.59
N ASN A 297 16.04 -4.83 -11.04
CA ASN A 297 16.42 -6.17 -10.58
C ASN A 297 17.20 -6.15 -9.25
N GLU A 298 17.53 -4.96 -8.73
CA GLU A 298 18.13 -4.84 -7.39
C GLU A 298 17.23 -5.49 -6.34
N LEU A 299 17.78 -6.44 -5.60
CA LEU A 299 17.05 -7.31 -4.68
C LEU A 299 16.18 -6.52 -3.67
N SER A 300 16.73 -5.43 -3.13
CA SER A 300 16.07 -4.58 -2.13
C SER A 300 14.87 -3.79 -2.67
N ALA A 301 14.80 -3.58 -4.00
CA ALA A 301 13.75 -2.84 -4.70
C ALA A 301 12.96 -3.72 -5.71
N SER A 302 13.21 -5.02 -5.72
CA SER A 302 12.68 -5.98 -6.71
C SER A 302 11.20 -6.31 -6.53
N ILE A 303 10.62 -6.92 -7.56
CA ILE A 303 9.29 -7.53 -7.55
C ILE A 303 9.15 -8.55 -6.41
N ALA A 304 10.19 -9.35 -6.14
CA ALA A 304 10.17 -10.36 -5.07
C ALA A 304 9.87 -9.74 -3.70
N ARG A 305 10.28 -8.48 -3.49
CA ARG A 305 10.05 -7.75 -2.25
C ARG A 305 8.79 -6.90 -2.27
N TRP A 306 8.53 -6.18 -3.36
CA TRP A 306 7.59 -5.07 -3.39
C TRP A 306 6.41 -5.24 -4.35
N ARG A 307 6.16 -6.46 -4.86
CA ARG A 307 4.92 -6.66 -5.62
C ARG A 307 3.70 -6.37 -4.72
N PRO A 308 2.63 -5.81 -5.29
CA PRO A 308 1.37 -5.65 -4.59
C PRO A 308 0.73 -7.02 -4.28
N PHE A 309 -0.25 -7.04 -3.40
CA PHE A 309 -0.90 -8.30 -2.95
C PHE A 309 -2.05 -8.75 -3.86
N ASN A 310 -2.48 -7.95 -4.84
CA ASN A 310 -3.55 -8.35 -5.76
C ASN A 310 -3.03 -9.32 -6.83
N GLU A 311 -3.93 -10.18 -7.32
CA GLU A 311 -3.59 -11.20 -8.34
C GLU A 311 -3.47 -10.60 -9.74
N ARG A 312 -4.17 -9.48 -10.02
CA ARG A 312 -4.16 -8.79 -11.31
C ARG A 312 -2.94 -7.87 -11.44
N PHE A 313 -1.76 -8.47 -11.37
CA PHE A 313 -0.50 -7.75 -11.39
C PHE A 313 0.44 -8.24 -12.48
N LEU A 314 1.00 -7.30 -13.25
CA LEU A 314 2.07 -7.51 -14.21
C LEU A 314 3.31 -6.72 -13.78
N GLY A 315 4.38 -7.41 -13.43
CA GLY A 315 5.67 -6.81 -13.11
C GLY A 315 6.61 -6.83 -14.32
N ILE A 316 7.25 -5.71 -14.60
CA ILE A 316 8.19 -5.55 -15.71
C ILE A 316 9.55 -5.13 -15.15
N THR A 317 10.59 -5.80 -15.60
CA THR A 317 11.99 -5.55 -15.20
C THR A 317 12.89 -5.38 -16.39
N PRO A 318 14.03 -4.67 -16.26
CA PRO A 318 15.05 -4.64 -17.29
C PRO A 318 15.56 -6.06 -17.64
N PRO A 319 16.00 -6.27 -18.89
CA PRO A 319 16.53 -7.57 -19.32
C PRO A 319 17.86 -7.91 -18.62
N ASN A 320 18.22 -9.20 -18.67
CA ASN A 320 19.53 -9.72 -18.26
C ASN A 320 19.96 -9.37 -16.82
N GLY A 321 19.00 -9.17 -15.91
CA GLY A 321 19.29 -8.83 -14.52
C GLY A 321 19.84 -7.41 -14.31
N SER A 322 19.80 -6.54 -15.31
CA SER A 322 20.24 -5.15 -15.22
C SER A 322 19.34 -4.33 -14.27
N ASN A 323 19.91 -3.31 -13.63
CA ASN A 323 19.16 -2.29 -12.89
C ASN A 323 18.86 -1.04 -13.73
N ASP A 324 19.36 -0.98 -14.96
CA ASP A 324 19.11 0.13 -15.86
C ASP A 324 17.71 0.02 -16.47
N MET A 325 16.81 0.82 -15.97
CA MET A 325 15.40 0.88 -16.41
C MET A 325 15.26 1.38 -17.86
N GLY A 326 16.26 2.07 -18.39
CA GLY A 326 16.32 2.52 -19.79
C GLY A 326 16.48 1.38 -20.81
N LEU A 327 16.84 0.17 -20.37
CA LEU A 327 16.94 -1.01 -21.23
C LEU A 327 15.60 -1.73 -21.47
N ILE A 328 14.53 -1.28 -20.86
CA ILE A 328 13.19 -1.84 -21.07
C ILE A 328 12.72 -1.47 -22.48
N ASP A 329 12.45 -2.48 -23.31
CA ASP A 329 11.89 -2.31 -24.65
C ASP A 329 10.39 -1.99 -24.55
N ILE A 330 10.03 -0.72 -24.76
CA ILE A 330 8.67 -0.23 -24.59
C ILE A 330 7.71 -0.73 -25.67
N GLU A 331 8.14 -1.00 -26.88
CA GLU A 331 7.28 -1.54 -27.92
C GLU A 331 6.86 -2.96 -27.57
N LYS A 332 7.81 -3.81 -27.26
CA LYS A 332 7.58 -5.19 -26.82
C LYS A 332 6.75 -5.27 -25.53
N GLU A 333 7.09 -4.48 -24.51
CA GLU A 333 6.33 -4.50 -23.26
C GLU A 333 4.97 -3.84 -23.40
N GLY A 334 4.79 -2.87 -24.31
CA GLY A 334 3.51 -2.28 -24.68
C GLY A 334 2.53 -3.30 -25.23
N GLU A 335 2.97 -4.17 -26.16
CA GLU A 335 2.16 -5.28 -26.67
C GLU A 335 1.71 -6.24 -25.54
N LYS A 336 2.64 -6.58 -24.68
CA LYS A 336 2.36 -7.44 -23.51
C LYS A 336 1.37 -6.79 -22.53
N ILE A 337 1.50 -5.47 -22.28
CA ILE A 337 0.58 -4.70 -21.45
C ILE A 337 -0.82 -4.69 -22.07
N VAL A 338 -0.96 -4.42 -23.37
CA VAL A 338 -2.25 -4.45 -24.07
C VAL A 338 -2.88 -5.85 -23.99
N GLY A 339 -2.08 -6.90 -24.20
CA GLY A 339 -2.54 -8.28 -24.04
C GLY A 339 -3.04 -8.57 -22.61
N PHE A 340 -2.33 -8.13 -21.58
CA PHE A 340 -2.70 -8.27 -20.18
C PHE A 340 -4.01 -7.51 -19.86
N ILE A 341 -4.15 -6.28 -20.35
CA ILE A 341 -5.36 -5.46 -20.14
C ILE A 341 -6.58 -6.15 -20.77
N ASN A 342 -6.46 -6.66 -21.99
CA ASN A 342 -7.56 -7.30 -22.71
C ASN A 342 -7.96 -8.66 -22.10
N TYR A 343 -6.99 -9.45 -21.64
CA TYR A 343 -7.26 -10.75 -20.99
C TYR A 343 -8.15 -10.62 -19.75
N HIS A 344 -7.98 -9.55 -18.97
CA HIS A 344 -8.76 -9.33 -17.76
C HIS A 344 -10.02 -8.45 -17.95
N LYS A 345 -10.35 -8.08 -19.20
CA LYS A 345 -11.64 -7.44 -19.52
C LYS A 345 -12.79 -8.45 -19.67
N MET A 346 -12.46 -9.72 -19.95
CA MET A 346 -13.41 -10.83 -20.03
C MET A 346 -13.73 -11.34 -18.62
#